data_d24c6e2f31a370cfcd9d1555fcae32a0
#
_entry.id   d24c6e2f31a370cfcd9d1555fcae32a0
#
_cell.length_a   1.000
_cell.length_b   1.000
_cell.length_c   1.000
_cell.angle_alpha   90.00
_cell.angle_beta   90.00
_cell.angle_gamma   90.00
#
_symmetry.space_group_name_H-M   'P 1'
#
loop_
_entity.id
_entity.type
_entity.pdbx_description
1 polymer ?
#
loop_
_entity_poly.entity_id
_entity_poly.type
_entity_poly.pdbx_seq_one_letter_code
_entity_poly.pdbx_strand_id
1 'polypeptide(L)'
;MIDNTITEGTRLIVRDIKEEMESAFIDYSMSVITARALPDVRDGLKPVHRRILYTMHERGNDPSHPTKKSADTVGAVLGSYHPHGDASVYDAMVRLAQDFSMRYPLVEGQGNFGSVDGDPPAAYRYTEARMSKMSVDLMRDIEKDTVDFVPNFDESKQEPSVLPCRVPNLLINGSSGIAVGMATNIPPHNMREVIDGIVALIHDPDIDLAGLMEHIKGPDFPTGGVIMGRSGIRAAYATGRGKITLRGRAAIEEKSNGRFQIIITEIPYMVNKARMIENIADLVKEKRIDGISDLNDESNREGMRVVVELKREANPQVVLNQLYRFTQIGRASCRERV
;
A
#
# COMPACT_ATOMS: atom_id res chain seq x y z
N MET A 1 -26.16 -0.16 -49.08
CA MET A 1 -27.06 1.00 -49.16
C MET A 1 -27.39 1.40 -47.73
N ILE A 2 -26.78 2.45 -47.23
CA ILE A 2 -27.05 3.01 -45.89
C ILE A 2 -28.23 3.96 -46.09
N ASP A 3 -29.34 3.66 -45.42
CA ASP A 3 -30.58 4.40 -45.50
C ASP A 3 -30.38 5.82 -44.90
N ASN A 4 -30.46 6.83 -45.75
CA ASN A 4 -30.22 8.26 -45.41
C ASN A 4 -31.52 8.92 -44.96
N THR A 5 -32.11 8.49 -43.88
CA THR A 5 -33.15 9.28 -43.21
C THR A 5 -32.53 10.18 -42.13
N ILE A 6 -31.92 11.28 -42.57
CA ILE A 6 -31.45 12.35 -41.68
C ILE A 6 -32.63 13.30 -41.47
N THR A 7 -33.12 13.41 -40.23
CA THR A 7 -34.03 14.45 -39.80
C THR A 7 -33.32 15.80 -39.90
N GLU A 8 -34.01 16.84 -40.45
CA GLU A 8 -33.47 18.21 -40.53
C GLU A 8 -32.97 18.68 -39.19
N GLY A 9 -31.68 19.03 -39.14
CA GLY A 9 -30.99 19.50 -37.93
C GLY A 9 -29.93 18.55 -37.37
N THR A 10 -29.80 17.30 -37.85
CA THR A 10 -28.78 16.37 -37.37
C THR A 10 -27.54 16.39 -38.27
N ARG A 11 -26.39 16.79 -37.72
CA ARG A 11 -25.10 16.76 -38.42
C ARG A 11 -24.45 15.41 -38.18
N LEU A 12 -24.37 14.56 -39.19
CA LEU A 12 -23.62 13.31 -39.15
C LEU A 12 -22.13 13.63 -39.30
N ILE A 13 -21.32 13.29 -38.30
CA ILE A 13 -19.86 13.38 -38.32
C ILE A 13 -19.34 11.96 -38.46
N VAL A 14 -18.76 11.65 -39.62
CA VAL A 14 -18.09 10.35 -39.84
C VAL A 14 -16.65 10.48 -39.30
N ARG A 15 -16.29 9.59 -38.37
CA ARG A 15 -14.94 9.46 -37.83
C ARG A 15 -14.40 8.07 -38.09
N ASP A 16 -13.11 7.97 -38.38
CA ASP A 16 -12.44 6.68 -38.44
C ASP A 16 -12.34 6.13 -37.00
N ILE A 17 -12.79 4.88 -36.82
CA ILE A 17 -12.80 4.23 -35.51
C ILE A 17 -11.38 4.08 -34.93
N LYS A 18 -10.38 3.91 -35.79
CA LYS A 18 -8.99 3.76 -35.36
C LYS A 18 -8.47 5.08 -34.79
N GLU A 19 -8.70 6.20 -35.50
CA GLU A 19 -8.26 7.52 -35.05
C GLU A 19 -8.97 7.92 -33.74
N GLU A 20 -10.27 7.67 -33.63
CA GLU A 20 -11.04 7.93 -32.42
C GLU A 20 -10.55 7.07 -31.24
N MET A 21 -10.28 5.79 -31.45
CA MET A 21 -9.76 4.88 -30.42
C MET A 21 -8.35 5.27 -29.99
N GLU A 22 -7.47 5.63 -30.91
CA GLU A 22 -6.10 6.08 -30.59
C GLU A 22 -6.13 7.36 -29.74
N SER A 23 -6.93 8.34 -30.13
CA SER A 23 -7.06 9.60 -29.36
C SER A 23 -7.65 9.33 -27.97
N ALA A 24 -8.78 8.64 -27.88
CA ALA A 24 -9.42 8.30 -26.61
C ALA A 24 -8.53 7.48 -25.68
N PHE A 25 -7.72 6.57 -26.24
CA PHE A 25 -6.79 5.78 -25.46
C PHE A 25 -5.62 6.61 -24.88
N ILE A 26 -5.12 7.56 -25.66
CA ILE A 26 -4.09 8.51 -25.19
C ILE A 26 -4.64 9.37 -24.06
N ASP A 27 -5.81 9.95 -24.24
CA ASP A 27 -6.46 10.82 -23.23
C ASP A 27 -6.73 10.04 -21.93
N TYR A 28 -7.27 8.81 -22.05
CA TYR A 28 -7.46 7.93 -20.90
C TYR A 28 -6.14 7.59 -20.22
N SER A 29 -5.11 7.24 -20.97
CA SER A 29 -3.80 6.88 -20.45
C SER A 29 -3.16 8.03 -19.69
N MET A 30 -3.21 9.24 -20.26
CA MET A 30 -2.71 10.45 -19.60
C MET A 30 -3.47 10.73 -18.30
N SER A 31 -4.79 10.62 -18.31
CA SER A 31 -5.61 10.79 -17.10
C SER A 31 -5.24 9.77 -16.01
N VAL A 32 -5.04 8.51 -16.36
CA VAL A 32 -4.64 7.47 -15.39
C VAL A 32 -3.25 7.73 -14.81
N ILE A 33 -2.31 8.19 -15.62
CA ILE A 33 -0.95 8.50 -15.19
C ILE A 33 -0.95 9.71 -14.25
N THR A 34 -1.55 10.82 -14.67
CA THR A 34 -1.43 12.11 -13.97
C THR A 34 -2.40 12.27 -12.80
N ALA A 35 -3.61 11.69 -12.90
CA ALA A 35 -4.70 11.97 -11.96
C ALA A 35 -5.25 10.75 -11.21
N ARG A 36 -4.60 9.59 -11.27
CA ARG A 36 -5.12 8.38 -10.59
C ARG A 36 -4.06 7.50 -9.94
N ALA A 37 -3.10 6.99 -10.72
CA ALA A 37 -2.30 5.83 -10.31
C ALA A 37 -0.99 6.19 -9.60
N LEU A 38 -0.38 7.31 -9.96
CA LEU A 38 0.93 7.71 -9.45
C LEU A 38 0.81 8.72 -8.31
N PRO A 39 1.67 8.61 -7.28
CA PRO A 39 1.77 9.61 -6.22
C PRO A 39 2.52 10.85 -6.71
N ASP A 40 2.22 12.01 -6.13
CA ASP A 40 3.08 13.19 -6.26
C ASP A 40 4.33 12.99 -5.39
N VAL A 41 5.49 13.37 -5.91
CA VAL A 41 6.77 13.21 -5.19
C VAL A 41 6.85 14.07 -3.93
N ARG A 42 6.15 15.21 -3.91
CA ARG A 42 6.19 16.20 -2.82
C ARG A 42 5.43 15.74 -1.58
N ASP A 43 4.26 15.10 -1.76
CA ASP A 43 3.43 14.64 -0.64
C ASP A 43 3.23 13.12 -0.55
N GLY A 44 3.70 12.37 -1.55
CA GLY A 44 3.60 10.90 -1.57
C GLY A 44 2.18 10.38 -1.75
N LEU A 45 1.22 11.22 -2.13
CA LEU A 45 -0.19 10.87 -2.18
C LEU A 45 -0.70 10.78 -3.62
N LYS A 46 -1.60 9.83 -3.85
CA LYS A 46 -2.45 9.84 -5.04
C LYS A 46 -3.58 10.87 -4.85
N PRO A 47 -4.19 11.37 -5.94
CA PRO A 47 -5.27 12.34 -5.83
C PRO A 47 -6.40 11.93 -4.89
N VAL A 48 -6.84 10.66 -4.92
CA VAL A 48 -7.91 10.18 -4.03
C VAL A 48 -7.51 10.24 -2.55
N HIS A 49 -6.26 9.91 -2.20
CA HIS A 49 -5.77 10.00 -0.82
C HIS A 49 -5.72 11.44 -0.33
N ARG A 50 -5.22 12.35 -1.17
CA ARG A 50 -5.15 13.79 -0.86
C ARG A 50 -6.54 14.35 -0.64
N ARG A 51 -7.51 14.04 -1.49
CA ARG A 51 -8.90 14.46 -1.37
C ARG A 51 -9.58 13.96 -0.11
N ILE A 52 -9.31 12.69 0.29
CA ILE A 52 -9.82 12.12 1.55
C ILE A 52 -9.30 12.93 2.74
N LEU A 53 -7.98 13.11 2.83
CA LEU A 53 -7.38 13.82 3.96
C LEU A 53 -7.79 15.29 3.99
N TYR A 54 -7.82 15.95 2.84
CA TYR A 54 -8.27 17.34 2.73
C TYR A 54 -9.73 17.52 3.16
N THR A 55 -10.62 16.63 2.71
CA THR A 55 -12.03 16.63 3.15
C THR A 55 -12.17 16.41 4.66
N MET A 56 -11.38 15.50 5.24
CA MET A 56 -11.37 15.31 6.70
C MET A 56 -10.92 16.59 7.43
N HIS A 57 -9.91 17.27 6.91
CA HIS A 57 -9.40 18.53 7.46
C HIS A 57 -10.47 19.65 7.41
N GLU A 58 -11.08 19.91 6.23
CA GLU A 58 -12.15 20.88 6.09
C GLU A 58 -13.34 20.66 7.06
N ARG A 59 -13.60 19.39 7.38
CA ARG A 59 -14.70 19.00 8.28
C ARG A 59 -14.29 18.94 9.75
N GLY A 60 -13.07 19.33 10.10
CA GLY A 60 -12.55 19.25 11.46
C GLY A 60 -12.56 17.82 12.01
N ASN A 61 -12.30 16.83 11.15
CA ASN A 61 -12.27 15.42 11.54
C ASN A 61 -10.85 15.00 11.89
N ASP A 62 -10.30 15.59 12.93
CA ASP A 62 -8.93 15.42 13.43
C ASP A 62 -8.89 14.68 14.79
N PRO A 63 -7.70 14.34 15.30
CA PRO A 63 -7.55 13.59 16.55
C PRO A 63 -8.06 14.30 17.82
N SER A 64 -8.32 15.62 17.78
CA SER A 64 -8.89 16.36 18.90
C SER A 64 -10.39 16.15 19.06
N HIS A 65 -11.04 15.57 18.04
CA HIS A 65 -12.48 15.29 18.01
C HIS A 65 -12.75 13.78 17.98
N PRO A 66 -13.96 13.35 18.38
CA PRO A 66 -14.40 11.96 18.20
C PRO A 66 -14.37 11.54 16.73
N THR A 67 -14.24 10.23 16.48
CA THR A 67 -14.37 9.65 15.15
C THR A 67 -15.75 9.94 14.55
N LYS A 68 -15.82 10.12 13.23
CA LYS A 68 -17.08 10.28 12.47
C LYS A 68 -17.34 9.04 11.62
N LYS A 69 -18.60 8.80 11.26
CA LYS A 69 -18.94 7.71 10.33
C LYS A 69 -18.15 7.84 9.03
N SER A 70 -17.58 6.73 8.58
CA SER A 70 -16.85 6.70 7.29
C SER A 70 -17.71 7.17 6.14
N ALA A 71 -19.03 6.92 6.19
CA ALA A 71 -20.02 7.39 5.24
C ALA A 71 -20.05 8.92 5.08
N ASP A 72 -19.80 9.66 6.15
CA ASP A 72 -19.76 11.12 6.13
C ASP A 72 -18.57 11.64 5.29
N THR A 73 -17.39 11.06 5.52
CA THR A 73 -16.18 11.41 4.74
C THR A 73 -16.32 10.98 3.27
N VAL A 74 -16.75 9.73 3.03
CA VAL A 74 -16.92 9.20 1.66
C VAL A 74 -17.91 10.04 0.87
N GLY A 75 -19.08 10.35 1.44
CA GLY A 75 -20.09 11.17 0.79
C GLY A 75 -19.59 12.59 0.48
N ALA A 76 -18.85 13.20 1.40
CA ALA A 76 -18.30 14.55 1.18
C ALA A 76 -17.21 14.57 0.10
N VAL A 77 -16.34 13.56 0.05
CA VAL A 77 -15.32 13.42 -1.00
C VAL A 77 -15.97 13.27 -2.37
N LEU A 78 -16.98 12.41 -2.49
CA LEU A 78 -17.71 12.20 -3.75
C LEU A 78 -18.40 13.46 -4.22
N GLY A 79 -19.12 14.12 -3.32
CA GLY A 79 -19.89 15.32 -3.66
C GLY A 79 -19.07 16.54 -3.97
N SER A 80 -17.81 16.60 -3.55
CA SER A 80 -17.00 17.82 -3.67
C SER A 80 -15.77 17.66 -4.56
N TYR A 81 -15.12 16.51 -4.58
CA TYR A 81 -13.75 16.41 -5.14
C TYR A 81 -13.51 15.21 -6.05
N HIS A 82 -14.22 14.10 -5.85
CA HIS A 82 -13.88 12.84 -6.53
C HIS A 82 -15.09 12.18 -7.18
N PRO A 83 -15.47 12.56 -8.43
CA PRO A 83 -16.69 12.09 -9.10
C PRO A 83 -16.54 10.66 -9.65
N HIS A 84 -16.25 9.70 -8.77
CA HIS A 84 -16.10 8.28 -9.07
C HIS A 84 -16.93 7.43 -8.09
N GLY A 85 -16.85 6.11 -8.17
CA GLY A 85 -17.60 5.21 -7.28
C GLY A 85 -17.20 5.33 -5.81
N ASP A 86 -18.17 5.23 -4.91
CA ASP A 86 -18.00 5.27 -3.45
C ASP A 86 -17.08 4.19 -2.91
N ALA A 87 -17.13 2.98 -3.49
CA ALA A 87 -16.24 1.89 -3.16
C ALA A 87 -14.76 2.28 -3.31
N SER A 88 -14.40 2.99 -4.40
CA SER A 88 -13.01 3.39 -4.65
C SER A 88 -12.48 4.36 -3.58
N VAL A 89 -13.31 5.29 -3.12
CA VAL A 89 -12.98 6.25 -2.06
C VAL A 89 -12.87 5.53 -0.72
N TYR A 90 -13.84 4.65 -0.41
CA TYR A 90 -13.82 3.90 0.84
C TYR A 90 -12.62 2.96 0.94
N ASP A 91 -12.33 2.19 -0.10
CA ASP A 91 -11.18 1.28 -0.15
C ASP A 91 -9.85 2.03 0.01
N ALA A 92 -9.72 3.21 -0.59
CA ALA A 92 -8.56 4.07 -0.39
C ALA A 92 -8.44 4.53 1.07
N MET A 93 -9.55 4.99 1.68
CA MET A 93 -9.57 5.40 3.09
C MET A 93 -9.26 4.24 4.04
N VAL A 94 -9.83 3.06 3.77
CA VAL A 94 -9.54 1.83 4.52
C VAL A 94 -8.04 1.53 4.51
N ARG A 95 -7.42 1.59 3.33
CA ARG A 95 -5.98 1.32 3.20
C ARG A 95 -5.12 2.31 3.98
N LEU A 96 -5.51 3.57 4.05
CA LEU A 96 -4.82 4.59 4.86
C LEU A 96 -4.91 4.33 6.37
N ALA A 97 -5.88 3.51 6.82
CA ALA A 97 -6.09 3.15 8.23
C ALA A 97 -5.49 1.78 8.62
N GLN A 98 -5.09 0.95 7.65
CA GLN A 98 -4.57 -0.39 7.93
C GLN A 98 -3.10 -0.34 8.36
N ASP A 99 -2.81 -0.78 9.57
CA ASP A 99 -1.45 -0.84 10.14
C ASP A 99 -0.55 -1.91 9.49
N PHE A 100 -1.15 -2.92 8.84
CA PHE A 100 -0.44 -3.92 8.04
C PHE A 100 -0.21 -3.50 6.58
N SER A 101 -0.85 -2.41 6.12
CA SER A 101 -0.68 -1.84 4.77
C SER A 101 0.19 -0.58 4.78
N MET A 102 0.04 0.27 5.81
CA MET A 102 0.75 1.52 5.96
C MET A 102 1.79 1.41 7.08
N ARG A 103 3.03 1.80 6.80
CA ARG A 103 4.06 1.85 7.85
C ARG A 103 3.75 2.89 8.92
N TYR A 104 3.15 4.01 8.49
CA TYR A 104 2.65 5.09 9.32
C TYR A 104 1.23 5.45 8.87
N PRO A 105 0.19 4.89 9.50
CA PRO A 105 -1.19 5.14 9.12
C PRO A 105 -1.56 6.63 9.12
N LEU A 106 -2.28 7.06 8.09
CA LEU A 106 -2.74 8.43 7.92
C LEU A 106 -4.17 8.64 8.40
N VAL A 107 -4.91 7.57 8.60
CA VAL A 107 -6.28 7.57 9.13
C VAL A 107 -6.32 6.67 10.37
N GLU A 108 -7.02 7.11 11.41
CA GLU A 108 -7.38 6.31 12.56
C GLU A 108 -8.78 5.75 12.34
N GLY A 109 -8.89 4.43 12.25
CA GLY A 109 -10.17 3.73 12.04
C GLY A 109 -10.71 3.13 13.33
N GLN A 110 -12.04 3.17 13.49
CA GLN A 110 -12.77 2.44 14.53
C GLN A 110 -13.78 1.48 13.91
N GLY A 111 -13.71 0.22 14.29
CA GLY A 111 -14.48 -0.87 13.70
C GLY A 111 -13.60 -1.83 12.89
N ASN A 112 -14.23 -2.59 11.99
CA ASN A 112 -13.51 -3.55 11.15
C ASN A 112 -13.04 -2.88 9.85
N PHE A 113 -11.73 -2.65 9.74
CA PHE A 113 -11.04 -2.13 8.55
C PHE A 113 -10.30 -3.23 7.77
N GLY A 114 -10.74 -4.47 7.88
CA GLY A 114 -10.08 -5.61 7.26
C GLY A 114 -9.00 -6.23 8.14
N SER A 115 -8.40 -7.32 7.67
CA SER A 115 -7.34 -8.03 8.38
C SER A 115 -6.22 -8.49 7.45
N VAL A 116 -5.12 -8.92 8.04
CA VAL A 116 -4.00 -9.54 7.32
C VAL A 116 -4.40 -10.89 6.69
N ASP A 117 -5.53 -11.47 7.11
CA ASP A 117 -6.14 -12.67 6.53
C ASP A 117 -6.89 -12.39 5.22
N GLY A 118 -7.00 -11.11 4.86
CA GLY A 118 -7.72 -10.69 3.67
C GLY A 118 -9.23 -10.56 3.87
N ASP A 119 -9.69 -10.54 5.12
CA ASP A 119 -11.09 -10.20 5.40
C ASP A 119 -11.40 -8.80 4.89
N PRO A 120 -12.54 -8.60 4.23
CA PRO A 120 -12.94 -7.29 3.78
C PRO A 120 -13.30 -6.38 4.96
N PRO A 121 -13.16 -5.06 4.80
CA PRO A 121 -13.67 -4.13 5.80
C PRO A 121 -15.20 -4.22 5.90
N ALA A 122 -15.74 -3.87 7.04
CA ALA A 122 -17.18 -3.67 7.18
C ALA A 122 -17.65 -2.51 6.28
N ALA A 123 -18.92 -2.52 5.87
CA ALA A 123 -19.45 -1.43 5.06
C ALA A 123 -19.28 -0.06 5.76
N TYR A 124 -19.02 0.99 5.00
CA TYR A 124 -18.65 2.34 5.48
C TYR A 124 -19.71 2.99 6.42
N ARG A 125 -20.94 2.50 6.41
CA ARG A 125 -21.98 2.93 7.35
C ARG A 125 -21.78 2.42 8.79
N TYR A 126 -20.97 1.38 8.98
CA TYR A 126 -20.68 0.79 10.29
C TYR A 126 -19.34 1.25 10.88
N THR A 127 -18.37 1.60 10.03
CA THR A 127 -17.04 2.04 10.45
C THR A 127 -17.01 3.55 10.73
N GLU A 128 -16.06 3.94 11.55
CA GLU A 128 -15.78 5.35 11.85
C GLU A 128 -14.31 5.64 11.61
N ALA A 129 -14.00 6.88 11.23
CA ALA A 129 -12.64 7.28 10.93
C ALA A 129 -12.39 8.75 11.30
N ARG A 130 -11.12 9.08 11.51
CA ARG A 130 -10.60 10.44 11.61
C ARG A 130 -9.16 10.49 11.13
N MET A 131 -8.63 11.68 10.92
CA MET A 131 -7.21 11.87 10.62
C MET A 131 -6.36 11.32 11.75
N SER A 132 -5.18 10.78 11.41
CA SER A 132 -4.12 10.52 12.40
C SER A 132 -3.37 11.82 12.74
N LYS A 133 -2.58 11.80 13.83
CA LYS A 133 -1.70 12.94 14.16
C LYS A 133 -0.73 13.27 13.02
N MET A 134 -0.21 12.26 12.34
CA MET A 134 0.67 12.45 11.18
C MET A 134 -0.03 13.19 10.04
N SER A 135 -1.29 12.88 9.75
CA SER A 135 -2.06 13.58 8.70
C SER A 135 -2.30 15.05 9.04
N VAL A 136 -2.46 15.37 10.33
CA VAL A 136 -2.54 16.77 10.76
C VAL A 136 -1.22 17.49 10.49
N ASP A 137 -0.08 16.85 10.75
CA ASP A 137 1.23 17.43 10.44
C ASP A 137 1.49 17.59 8.94
N LEU A 138 0.94 16.71 8.09
CA LEU A 138 0.98 16.87 6.64
C LEU A 138 0.23 18.12 6.15
N MET A 139 -0.77 18.57 6.89
CA MET A 139 -1.63 19.71 6.51
C MET A 139 -1.38 20.99 7.30
N ARG A 140 -0.47 20.96 8.25
CA ARG A 140 -0.31 22.03 9.26
C ARG A 140 -0.18 23.44 8.71
N ASP A 141 0.38 23.60 7.49
CA ASP A 141 0.61 24.90 6.88
C ASP A 141 -0.29 25.15 5.65
N ILE A 142 -1.37 24.38 5.45
CA ILE A 142 -2.21 24.46 4.25
C ILE A 142 -2.91 25.82 4.09
N GLU A 143 -3.21 26.50 5.21
CA GLU A 143 -3.87 27.81 5.22
C GLU A 143 -2.88 28.99 5.09
N LYS A 144 -1.57 28.69 4.92
CA LYS A 144 -0.50 29.71 4.90
C LYS A 144 0.02 30.02 3.50
N ASP A 145 -0.77 29.78 2.47
CA ASP A 145 -0.38 30.03 1.07
C ASP A 145 0.92 29.29 0.67
N THR A 146 1.06 28.05 1.13
CA THR A 146 2.25 27.22 0.91
C THR A 146 2.15 26.30 -0.29
N VAL A 147 0.94 26.12 -0.82
CA VAL A 147 0.64 25.23 -1.96
C VAL A 147 -0.44 25.86 -2.84
N ASP A 148 -0.40 25.54 -4.13
CA ASP A 148 -1.39 25.98 -5.10
C ASP A 148 -2.71 25.23 -4.92
N PHE A 149 -3.81 25.95 -5.06
CA PHE A 149 -5.16 25.42 -5.14
C PHE A 149 -5.65 25.44 -6.58
N VAL A 150 -6.34 24.39 -6.97
CA VAL A 150 -6.92 24.24 -8.31
C VAL A 150 -8.44 24.01 -8.19
N PRO A 151 -9.24 24.41 -9.21
CA PRO A 151 -10.65 24.10 -9.22
C PRO A 151 -10.89 22.58 -9.16
N ASN A 152 -11.96 22.17 -8.46
CA ASN A 152 -12.45 20.81 -8.49
C ASN A 152 -13.13 20.50 -9.85
N PHE A 153 -13.70 19.30 -10.00
CA PHE A 153 -14.25 18.80 -11.27
C PHE A 153 -15.42 19.62 -11.83
N ASP A 154 -16.18 20.36 -11.02
CA ASP A 154 -17.32 21.22 -11.42
C ASP A 154 -17.06 22.70 -11.17
N GLU A 155 -15.84 23.08 -10.84
CA GLU A 155 -15.38 24.45 -10.55
C GLU A 155 -16.12 25.13 -9.37
N SER A 156 -16.89 24.38 -8.59
CA SER A 156 -17.64 24.89 -7.43
C SER A 156 -16.79 25.16 -6.21
N LYS A 157 -15.64 24.44 -6.10
CA LYS A 157 -14.70 24.49 -4.99
C LYS A 157 -13.25 24.46 -5.47
N GLN A 158 -12.36 24.71 -4.54
CA GLN A 158 -10.92 24.60 -4.74
C GLN A 158 -10.39 23.40 -3.96
N GLU A 159 -9.43 22.67 -4.53
CA GLU A 159 -8.70 21.60 -3.86
C GLU A 159 -7.18 21.84 -3.95
N PRO A 160 -6.38 21.42 -2.95
CA PRO A 160 -4.94 21.61 -3.02
C PRO A 160 -4.34 20.69 -4.07
N SER A 161 -3.46 21.24 -4.91
CA SER A 161 -2.71 20.47 -5.91
C SER A 161 -1.77 19.44 -5.25
N VAL A 162 -1.26 19.78 -4.06
CA VAL A 162 -0.37 18.97 -3.22
C VAL A 162 -0.52 19.40 -1.77
N LEU A 163 -0.21 18.53 -0.80
CA LEU A 163 -0.20 18.90 0.61
C LEU A 163 1.15 19.52 1.00
N PRO A 164 1.17 20.50 1.94
CA PRO A 164 2.41 21.15 2.41
C PRO A 164 3.18 20.25 3.40
N CYS A 165 3.51 19.05 2.98
CA CYS A 165 4.06 18.00 3.82
C CYS A 165 5.33 18.41 4.57
N ARG A 166 5.32 18.25 5.89
CA ARG A 166 6.50 18.41 6.76
C ARG A 166 7.29 17.12 6.98
N VAL A 167 6.78 16.01 6.48
CA VAL A 167 7.42 14.69 6.58
C VAL A 167 7.56 14.08 5.18
N PRO A 168 8.62 13.31 4.90
CA PRO A 168 8.86 12.70 3.60
C PRO A 168 7.95 11.48 3.36
N ASN A 169 6.63 11.73 3.25
CA ASN A 169 5.60 10.70 3.23
C ASN A 169 5.81 9.67 2.11
N LEU A 170 6.29 10.08 0.93
CA LEU A 170 6.57 9.14 -0.16
C LEU A 170 7.57 8.06 0.25
N LEU A 171 8.61 8.42 0.99
CA LEU A 171 9.64 7.46 1.42
C LEU A 171 9.19 6.65 2.63
N ILE A 172 8.56 7.28 3.62
CA ILE A 172 8.22 6.58 4.87
C ILE A 172 7.06 5.61 4.72
N ASN A 173 6.07 5.91 3.85
CA ASN A 173 4.92 5.04 3.59
C ASN A 173 5.02 4.28 2.26
N GLY A 174 5.88 4.75 1.35
CA GLY A 174 5.95 4.19 0.01
C GLY A 174 4.68 4.46 -0.80
N SER A 175 4.64 3.92 -1.99
CA SER A 175 3.43 3.92 -2.83
C SER A 175 3.53 2.83 -3.89
N SER A 176 2.43 2.21 -4.22
CA SER A 176 2.33 1.30 -5.37
C SER A 176 1.19 1.74 -6.29
N GLY A 177 1.42 1.71 -7.59
CA GLY A 177 0.41 2.09 -8.58
C GLY A 177 0.68 1.48 -9.93
N ILE A 178 -0.39 1.10 -10.63
CA ILE A 178 -0.34 0.57 -11.98
C ILE A 178 -1.08 1.55 -12.87
N ALA A 179 -0.34 2.21 -13.75
CA ALA A 179 -0.88 3.10 -14.77
C ALA A 179 -0.79 2.43 -16.15
N VAL A 180 -1.21 3.13 -17.18
CA VAL A 180 -1.07 2.66 -18.55
C VAL A 180 0.37 2.86 -19.01
N GLY A 181 1.04 1.80 -19.43
CA GLY A 181 2.43 1.83 -19.91
C GLY A 181 3.51 1.96 -18.82
N MET A 182 3.15 2.27 -17.56
CA MET A 182 4.10 2.37 -16.47
C MET A 182 3.49 1.94 -15.13
N ALA A 183 4.35 1.57 -14.19
CA ALA A 183 3.96 1.24 -12.83
C ALA A 183 5.00 1.77 -11.85
N THR A 184 4.57 2.10 -10.64
CA THR A 184 5.45 2.44 -9.53
C THR A 184 5.25 1.46 -8.38
N ASN A 185 6.32 1.16 -7.65
CA ASN A 185 6.27 0.37 -6.43
C ASN A 185 7.42 0.79 -5.51
N ILE A 186 7.17 1.79 -4.70
CA ILE A 186 8.12 2.37 -3.75
C ILE A 186 7.83 1.76 -2.37
N PRO A 187 8.78 1.06 -1.75
CA PRO A 187 8.57 0.46 -0.44
C PRO A 187 8.59 1.51 0.67
N PRO A 188 7.98 1.23 1.82
CA PRO A 188 8.08 2.07 2.99
C PRO A 188 9.46 1.99 3.66
N HIS A 189 9.84 3.05 4.37
CA HIS A 189 11.11 3.16 5.09
C HIS A 189 10.92 3.64 6.52
N ASN A 190 11.93 3.41 7.35
CA ASN A 190 11.94 3.92 8.72
C ASN A 190 12.09 5.45 8.72
N MET A 191 11.17 6.15 9.39
CA MET A 191 11.14 7.62 9.41
C MET A 191 12.45 8.21 9.95
N ARG A 192 13.01 7.64 11.02
CA ARG A 192 14.25 8.13 11.62
C ARG A 192 15.40 8.02 10.62
N GLU A 193 15.56 6.85 9.99
CA GLU A 193 16.61 6.63 8.99
C GLU A 193 16.48 7.61 7.80
N VAL A 194 15.26 7.87 7.34
CA VAL A 194 15.02 8.83 6.24
C VAL A 194 15.36 10.26 6.68
N ILE A 195 14.97 10.67 7.89
CA ILE A 195 15.28 11.99 8.41
C ILE A 195 16.80 12.15 8.62
N ASP A 196 17.47 11.13 9.16
CA ASP A 196 18.93 11.14 9.32
C ASP A 196 19.64 11.27 7.95
N GLY A 197 19.14 10.60 6.91
CA GLY A 197 19.62 10.77 5.54
C GLY A 197 19.38 12.17 4.97
N ILE A 198 18.22 12.77 5.24
CA ILE A 198 17.93 14.16 4.85
C ILE A 198 18.87 15.13 5.55
N VAL A 199 19.09 14.97 6.84
CA VAL A 199 20.02 15.80 7.63
C VAL A 199 21.45 15.66 7.08
N ALA A 200 21.90 14.44 6.77
CA ALA A 200 23.20 14.20 6.15
C ALA A 200 23.33 14.94 4.80
N LEU A 201 22.30 14.86 3.95
CA LEU A 201 22.28 15.57 2.66
C LEU A 201 22.31 17.10 2.80
N ILE A 202 21.67 17.65 3.84
CA ILE A 202 21.71 19.10 4.13
C ILE A 202 23.11 19.53 4.54
N HIS A 203 23.81 18.70 5.32
CA HIS A 203 25.18 19.00 5.78
C HIS A 203 26.22 18.79 4.69
N ASP A 204 26.00 17.80 3.83
CA ASP A 204 26.87 17.46 2.69
C ASP A 204 26.02 17.28 1.42
N PRO A 205 25.75 18.35 0.65
CA PRO A 205 24.96 18.28 -0.58
C PRO A 205 25.55 17.36 -1.67
N ASP A 206 26.85 17.07 -1.60
CA ASP A 206 27.57 16.21 -2.54
C ASP A 206 27.66 14.75 -2.07
N ILE A 207 26.99 14.39 -0.97
CA ILE A 207 26.96 13.04 -0.43
C ILE A 207 26.51 12.04 -1.51
N ASP A 208 27.29 10.98 -1.70
CA ASP A 208 26.97 9.95 -2.68
C ASP A 208 25.94 8.93 -2.15
N LEU A 209 25.50 8.03 -3.05
CA LEU A 209 24.56 6.97 -2.67
C LEU A 209 25.09 6.08 -1.53
N ALA A 210 26.39 5.81 -1.49
CA ALA A 210 26.95 4.96 -0.45
C ALA A 210 26.87 5.64 0.92
N GLY A 211 27.15 6.94 0.99
CA GLY A 211 26.99 7.75 2.18
C GLY A 211 25.53 7.83 2.65
N LEU A 212 24.58 8.05 1.73
CA LEU A 212 23.16 8.03 2.08
C LEU A 212 22.70 6.66 2.61
N MET A 213 23.24 5.57 2.10
CA MET A 213 22.90 4.21 2.55
C MET A 213 23.51 3.84 3.92
N GLU A 214 24.40 4.66 4.49
CA GLU A 214 24.82 4.52 5.88
C GLU A 214 23.70 4.93 6.84
N HIS A 215 22.86 5.87 6.44
CA HIS A 215 21.68 6.34 7.17
C HIS A 215 20.43 5.54 6.81
N ILE A 216 20.10 5.43 5.51
CA ILE A 216 18.92 4.72 5.01
C ILE A 216 19.35 3.30 4.57
N LYS A 217 19.23 2.35 5.49
CA LYS A 217 19.77 0.99 5.29
C LYS A 217 18.95 0.13 4.34
N GLY A 218 17.67 0.45 4.17
CA GLY A 218 16.74 -0.27 3.32
C GLY A 218 15.28 -0.07 3.72
N PRO A 219 14.35 -0.71 3.00
CA PRO A 219 12.93 -0.70 3.33
C PRO A 219 12.64 -1.21 4.74
N ASP A 220 11.59 -0.64 5.36
CA ASP A 220 11.05 -1.02 6.67
C ASP A 220 9.55 -1.30 6.53
N PHE A 221 9.19 -2.57 6.50
CA PHE A 221 7.82 -3.01 6.22
C PHE A 221 6.98 -3.12 7.50
N PRO A 222 5.69 -2.73 7.47
CA PRO A 222 4.81 -2.77 8.64
C PRO A 222 4.60 -4.19 9.19
N THR A 223 4.68 -5.21 8.34
CA THR A 223 4.51 -6.62 8.74
C THR A 223 5.81 -7.31 9.15
N GLY A 224 6.92 -6.57 9.26
CA GLY A 224 8.23 -7.11 9.60
C GLY A 224 8.85 -7.96 8.49
N GLY A 225 9.44 -9.09 8.87
CA GLY A 225 10.16 -9.99 7.98
C GLY A 225 11.64 -9.66 7.85
N VAL A 226 12.33 -10.43 7.02
CA VAL A 226 13.78 -10.33 6.80
C VAL A 226 14.05 -10.09 5.32
N ILE A 227 14.83 -9.07 5.01
CA ILE A 227 15.29 -8.80 3.64
C ILE A 227 16.50 -9.70 3.35
N MET A 228 16.44 -10.44 2.26
CA MET A 228 17.47 -11.40 1.86
C MET A 228 18.53 -10.74 0.98
N GLY A 229 19.59 -10.24 1.63
CA GLY A 229 20.71 -9.58 0.97
C GLY A 229 20.49 -8.10 0.66
N ARG A 230 21.59 -7.38 0.42
CA ARG A 230 21.59 -5.93 0.19
C ARG A 230 21.72 -5.52 -1.30
N SER A 231 22.04 -6.47 -2.17
CA SER A 231 22.27 -6.19 -3.59
C SER A 231 21.03 -5.62 -4.29
N GLY A 232 19.84 -6.16 -3.97
CA GLY A 232 18.58 -5.67 -4.50
C GLY A 232 18.24 -4.24 -4.05
N ILE A 233 18.52 -3.91 -2.77
CA ILE A 233 18.33 -2.56 -2.22
C ILE A 233 19.26 -1.57 -2.94
N ARG A 234 20.56 -1.91 -3.05
CA ARG A 234 21.54 -1.05 -3.72
C ARG A 234 21.18 -0.83 -5.19
N ALA A 235 20.76 -1.88 -5.90
CA ALA A 235 20.32 -1.75 -7.29
C ALA A 235 19.08 -0.84 -7.42
N ALA A 236 18.11 -1.01 -6.52
CA ALA A 236 16.91 -0.19 -6.51
C ALA A 236 17.23 1.29 -6.28
N TYR A 237 18.06 1.61 -5.30
CA TYR A 237 18.42 2.99 -4.98
C TYR A 237 19.32 3.64 -6.05
N ALA A 238 20.19 2.86 -6.68
CA ALA A 238 21.09 3.38 -7.71
C ALA A 238 20.39 3.61 -9.07
N THR A 239 19.41 2.77 -9.42
CA THR A 239 18.86 2.74 -10.79
C THR A 239 17.35 2.95 -10.84
N GLY A 240 16.68 3.06 -9.69
CA GLY A 240 15.22 3.02 -9.59
C GLY A 240 14.62 1.66 -9.94
N ARG A 241 15.43 0.61 -10.10
CA ARG A 241 14.98 -0.76 -10.42
C ARG A 241 15.74 -1.78 -9.61
N GLY A 242 15.02 -2.54 -8.77
CA GLY A 242 15.61 -3.58 -7.95
C GLY A 242 14.61 -4.69 -7.64
N LYS A 243 15.14 -5.84 -7.22
CA LYS A 243 14.36 -6.94 -6.70
C LYS A 243 14.76 -7.18 -5.26
N ILE A 244 13.87 -6.83 -4.33
CA ILE A 244 14.04 -7.06 -2.91
C ILE A 244 13.28 -8.33 -2.55
N THR A 245 13.98 -9.32 -2.01
CA THR A 245 13.37 -10.58 -1.59
C THR A 245 13.10 -10.51 -0.09
N LEU A 246 11.83 -10.65 0.28
CA LEU A 246 11.37 -10.71 1.65
C LEU A 246 11.16 -12.16 2.08
N ARG A 247 11.51 -12.46 3.32
CA ARG A 247 11.27 -13.73 3.98
C ARG A 247 10.56 -13.48 5.30
N GLY A 248 9.54 -14.29 5.60
CA GLY A 248 8.88 -14.29 6.90
C GLY A 248 9.83 -14.76 8.00
N ARG A 249 9.56 -14.33 9.22
CA ARG A 249 10.30 -14.79 10.40
C ARG A 249 9.67 -16.08 10.92
N ALA A 250 10.47 -17.12 11.03
CA ALA A 250 10.05 -18.40 11.58
C ALA A 250 11.12 -18.94 12.53
N ALA A 251 10.68 -19.60 13.60
CA ALA A 251 11.53 -20.24 14.58
C ALA A 251 11.15 -21.74 14.71
N ILE A 252 12.12 -22.58 15.01
CA ILE A 252 11.90 -23.99 15.33
C ILE A 252 11.85 -24.11 16.85
N GLU A 253 10.78 -24.69 17.38
CA GLU A 253 10.58 -24.94 18.79
C GLU A 253 10.40 -26.45 19.05
N GLU A 254 10.96 -26.93 20.13
CA GLU A 254 10.77 -28.32 20.60
C GLU A 254 9.65 -28.32 21.66
N LYS A 255 8.66 -29.18 21.45
CA LYS A 255 7.60 -29.45 22.43
C LYS A 255 8.07 -30.37 23.54
N SER A 256 7.39 -30.31 24.69
CA SER A 256 7.67 -31.21 25.87
C SER A 256 7.62 -32.69 25.55
N ASN A 257 6.97 -33.09 24.46
CA ASN A 257 6.87 -34.50 24.01
C ASN A 257 7.96 -34.91 23.02
N GLY A 258 9.02 -34.08 22.81
CA GLY A 258 10.11 -34.30 21.88
C GLY A 258 9.74 -34.14 20.39
N ARG A 259 8.59 -33.59 20.06
CA ARG A 259 8.23 -33.21 18.69
C ARG A 259 8.63 -31.77 18.41
N PHE A 260 8.91 -31.46 17.18
CA PHE A 260 9.21 -30.11 16.73
C PHE A 260 8.01 -29.45 16.12
N GLN A 261 7.96 -28.13 16.22
CA GLN A 261 7.04 -27.26 15.54
C GLN A 261 7.80 -26.07 14.94
N ILE A 262 7.28 -25.51 13.85
CA ILE A 262 7.77 -24.27 13.25
C ILE A 262 6.74 -23.19 13.54
N ILE A 263 7.17 -22.12 14.20
CA ILE A 263 6.34 -20.98 14.54
C ILE A 263 6.68 -19.84 13.58
N ILE A 264 5.68 -19.35 12.83
CA ILE A 264 5.81 -18.20 11.96
C ILE A 264 5.20 -17.00 12.68
N THR A 265 6.02 -16.00 12.97
CA THR A 265 5.63 -14.79 13.70
C THR A 265 5.52 -13.55 12.83
N GLU A 266 6.14 -13.56 11.66
CA GLU A 266 6.06 -12.46 10.69
C GLU A 266 5.95 -13.04 9.27
N ILE A 267 5.12 -12.42 8.44
CA ILE A 267 4.99 -12.77 7.02
C ILE A 267 5.45 -11.60 6.14
N PRO A 268 5.89 -11.89 4.92
CA PRO A 268 6.30 -10.82 4.01
C PRO A 268 5.17 -9.83 3.72
N TYR A 269 5.55 -8.57 3.52
CA TYR A 269 4.61 -7.50 3.20
C TYR A 269 3.72 -7.83 2.00
N MET A 270 2.43 -7.49 2.08
CA MET A 270 1.39 -7.77 1.08
C MET A 270 1.07 -9.26 0.87
N VAL A 271 1.51 -10.14 1.74
CA VAL A 271 1.10 -11.55 1.75
C VAL A 271 -0.16 -11.71 2.58
N ASN A 272 -1.16 -12.37 2.02
CA ASN A 272 -2.38 -12.76 2.72
C ASN A 272 -2.10 -14.01 3.58
N LYS A 273 -2.31 -13.93 4.91
CA LYS A 273 -1.99 -14.99 5.85
C LYS A 273 -2.85 -16.23 5.65
N ALA A 274 -4.16 -16.10 5.52
CA ALA A 274 -5.07 -17.22 5.34
C ALA A 274 -4.74 -17.99 4.05
N ARG A 275 -4.58 -17.28 2.93
CA ARG A 275 -4.20 -17.90 1.65
C ARG A 275 -2.83 -18.56 1.68
N MET A 276 -1.89 -18.02 2.45
CA MET A 276 -0.57 -18.63 2.66
C MET A 276 -0.72 -19.96 3.40
N ILE A 277 -1.56 -20.02 4.45
CA ILE A 277 -1.84 -21.23 5.22
C ILE A 277 -2.50 -22.29 4.34
N GLU A 278 -3.53 -21.91 3.57
CA GLU A 278 -4.17 -22.80 2.59
C GLU A 278 -3.16 -23.38 1.59
N ASN A 279 -2.28 -22.53 1.04
CA ASN A 279 -1.26 -22.96 0.10
C ASN A 279 -0.26 -23.97 0.73
N ILE A 280 0.10 -23.80 2.01
CA ILE A 280 0.92 -24.77 2.74
C ILE A 280 0.17 -26.12 2.84
N ALA A 281 -1.11 -26.09 3.23
CA ALA A 281 -1.93 -27.29 3.34
C ALA A 281 -2.05 -28.04 2.00
N ASP A 282 -2.22 -27.34 0.91
CA ASP A 282 -2.29 -27.91 -0.43
C ASP A 282 -0.95 -28.55 -0.87
N LEU A 283 0.18 -27.89 -0.58
CA LEU A 283 1.50 -28.46 -0.85
C LEU A 283 1.78 -29.73 -0.05
N VAL A 284 1.22 -29.86 1.16
CA VAL A 284 1.29 -31.08 1.96
C VAL A 284 0.41 -32.19 1.33
N LYS A 285 -0.82 -31.89 0.92
CA LYS A 285 -1.71 -32.83 0.22
C LYS A 285 -1.09 -33.34 -1.08
N GLU A 286 -0.44 -32.46 -1.83
CA GLU A 286 0.28 -32.77 -3.08
C GLU A 286 1.60 -33.51 -2.84
N LYS A 287 1.98 -33.76 -1.58
CA LYS A 287 3.27 -34.39 -1.20
C LYS A 287 4.52 -33.64 -1.68
N ARG A 288 4.40 -32.36 -1.93
CA ARG A 288 5.54 -31.48 -2.28
C ARG A 288 6.31 -31.01 -1.06
N ILE A 289 5.63 -30.94 0.09
CA ILE A 289 6.22 -30.75 1.41
C ILE A 289 5.79 -31.95 2.25
N ASP A 290 6.76 -32.70 2.76
CA ASP A 290 6.50 -33.81 3.70
C ASP A 290 7.00 -33.43 5.09
N GLY A 291 6.56 -34.18 6.11
CA GLY A 291 6.98 -33.99 7.49
C GLY A 291 6.07 -33.07 8.30
N ILE A 292 5.05 -32.46 7.73
CA ILE A 292 4.03 -31.68 8.46
C ILE A 292 2.90 -32.62 8.90
N SER A 293 2.53 -32.53 10.18
CA SER A 293 1.41 -33.30 10.76
C SER A 293 0.15 -32.48 10.93
N ASP A 294 0.29 -31.19 11.29
CA ASP A 294 -0.85 -30.29 11.49
C ASP A 294 -0.44 -28.84 11.22
N LEU A 295 -1.42 -27.98 10.96
CA LEU A 295 -1.23 -26.57 10.63
C LEU A 295 -2.33 -25.75 11.29
N ASN A 296 -1.97 -24.90 12.24
CA ASN A 296 -2.89 -24.11 13.04
C ASN A 296 -2.54 -22.63 13.00
N ASP A 297 -3.55 -21.78 12.97
CA ASP A 297 -3.42 -20.35 13.18
C ASP A 297 -3.82 -20.01 14.62
N GLU A 298 -2.84 -19.66 15.43
CA GLU A 298 -2.99 -19.27 16.83
C GLU A 298 -2.82 -17.75 17.00
N SER A 299 -2.89 -16.97 15.91
CA SER A 299 -2.75 -15.52 15.94
C SER A 299 -3.83 -14.89 16.80
N ASN A 300 -3.45 -13.93 17.63
CA ASN A 300 -4.34 -13.22 18.54
C ASN A 300 -3.96 -11.73 18.63
N ARG A 301 -4.46 -11.02 19.65
CA ARG A 301 -4.15 -9.58 19.88
C ARG A 301 -2.68 -9.33 20.26
N GLU A 302 -1.95 -10.34 20.71
CA GLU A 302 -0.54 -10.25 21.08
C GLU A 302 0.37 -10.32 19.85
N GLY A 303 -0.14 -10.90 18.74
CA GLY A 303 0.61 -10.97 17.50
C GLY A 303 0.25 -12.17 16.62
N MET A 304 0.98 -12.27 15.52
CA MET A 304 0.87 -13.35 14.57
C MET A 304 1.57 -14.59 15.11
N ARG A 305 0.89 -15.73 15.05
CA ARG A 305 1.43 -17.05 15.45
C ARG A 305 0.81 -18.14 14.57
N VAL A 306 1.47 -18.50 13.49
CA VAL A 306 1.08 -19.64 12.68
C VAL A 306 1.98 -20.83 13.08
N VAL A 307 1.35 -21.90 13.51
CA VAL A 307 2.02 -23.11 14.05
C VAL A 307 1.97 -24.22 13.03
N VAL A 308 3.14 -24.67 12.59
CA VAL A 308 3.32 -25.82 11.70
C VAL A 308 3.87 -26.97 12.54
N GLU A 309 3.01 -27.94 12.89
CA GLU A 309 3.41 -29.11 13.66
C GLU A 309 4.10 -30.14 12.78
N LEU A 310 5.19 -30.72 13.27
CA LEU A 310 5.97 -31.68 12.50
C LEU A 310 5.70 -33.12 12.94
N LYS A 311 5.80 -34.04 11.98
CA LYS A 311 5.85 -35.49 12.27
C LYS A 311 7.10 -35.81 13.10
N ARG A 312 7.04 -36.86 13.90
CA ARG A 312 8.13 -37.25 14.83
C ARG A 312 9.47 -37.51 14.16
N GLU A 313 9.43 -37.97 12.91
CA GLU A 313 10.62 -38.35 12.14
C GLU A 313 11.09 -37.22 11.19
N ALA A 314 10.37 -36.10 11.17
CA ALA A 314 10.69 -35.00 10.25
C ALA A 314 11.88 -34.18 10.76
N ASN A 315 12.79 -33.83 9.85
CA ASN A 315 13.86 -32.89 10.15
C ASN A 315 13.30 -31.46 10.05
N PRO A 316 13.25 -30.68 11.15
CA PRO A 316 12.63 -29.35 11.16
C PRO A 316 13.28 -28.37 10.19
N GLN A 317 14.62 -28.44 10.04
CA GLN A 317 15.35 -27.54 9.15
C GLN A 317 15.05 -27.83 7.67
N VAL A 318 14.84 -29.09 7.32
CA VAL A 318 14.47 -29.48 5.94
C VAL A 318 13.07 -28.98 5.62
N VAL A 319 12.10 -29.16 6.54
CA VAL A 319 10.73 -28.67 6.36
C VAL A 319 10.71 -27.14 6.28
N LEU A 320 11.43 -26.43 7.14
CA LEU A 320 11.54 -24.98 7.10
C LEU A 320 12.11 -24.49 5.76
N ASN A 321 13.15 -25.16 5.24
CA ASN A 321 13.73 -24.83 3.94
C ASN A 321 12.76 -25.10 2.78
N GLN A 322 11.94 -26.14 2.87
CA GLN A 322 10.89 -26.43 1.89
C GLN A 322 9.79 -25.36 1.94
N LEU A 323 9.35 -24.92 3.13
CA LEU A 323 8.42 -23.81 3.29
C LEU A 323 8.95 -22.52 2.64
N TYR A 324 10.21 -22.16 2.90
CA TYR A 324 10.84 -21.00 2.26
C TYR A 324 10.98 -21.15 0.73
N ARG A 325 11.13 -22.36 0.23
CA ARG A 325 11.31 -22.60 -1.21
C ARG A 325 9.99 -22.58 -1.98
N PHE A 326 8.92 -23.14 -1.43
CA PHE A 326 7.70 -23.43 -2.16
C PHE A 326 6.54 -22.49 -1.82
N THR A 327 6.65 -21.71 -0.76
CA THR A 327 5.57 -20.81 -0.31
C THR A 327 5.97 -19.35 -0.33
N GLN A 328 5.00 -18.47 -0.13
CA GLN A 328 5.20 -17.03 -0.04
C GLN A 328 5.98 -16.59 1.20
N ILE A 329 6.16 -17.45 2.21
CA ILE A 329 6.97 -17.16 3.39
C ILE A 329 8.43 -16.83 3.00
N GLY A 330 8.97 -17.49 1.97
CA GLY A 330 10.36 -17.33 1.55
C GLY A 330 10.59 -16.54 0.28
N ARG A 331 9.56 -16.22 -0.48
CA ARG A 331 9.67 -15.63 -1.82
C ARG A 331 8.64 -14.56 -2.13
N ALA A 332 8.32 -13.68 -1.20
CA ALA A 332 7.67 -12.44 -1.59
C ALA A 332 8.75 -11.52 -2.19
N SER A 333 8.63 -11.18 -3.46
CA SER A 333 9.54 -10.25 -4.12
C SER A 333 8.81 -8.93 -4.35
N CYS A 334 9.26 -7.89 -3.70
CA CYS A 334 8.95 -6.52 -4.09
C CYS A 334 9.83 -6.18 -5.29
N ARG A 335 9.22 -5.95 -6.46
CA ARG A 335 9.93 -5.40 -7.62
C ARG A 335 9.75 -3.90 -7.56
N GLU A 336 10.78 -3.20 -7.16
CA GLU A 336 10.79 -1.75 -7.26
C GLU A 336 10.86 -1.33 -8.73
N ARG A 337 9.96 -0.43 -9.09
CA ARG A 337 10.01 0.35 -10.32
C ARG A 337 9.66 1.78 -9.93
N VAL A 338 10.65 2.58 -9.90
CA VAL A 338 10.49 4.03 -9.74
C VAL A 338 10.35 4.65 -11.12
#